data_467972af7fb77dbdef4cefbe5cbf1d17
#
_entry.id   467972af7fb77dbdef4cefbe5cbf1d17
#
_cell.length_a   1.000
_cell.length_b   1.000
_cell.length_c   1.000
_cell.angle_alpha   90.00
_cell.angle_beta   90.00
_cell.angle_gamma   90.00
#
_symmetry.space_group_name_H-M   'P 1'
#
loop_
_entity.id
_entity.type
_entity.pdbx_description
1 polymer ?
#
loop_
_entity_poly.entity_id
_entity_poly.type
_entity_poly.pdbx_seq_one_letter_code
_entity_poly.pdbx_strand_id
1 'polypeptide(L)'
;MQVRIKFSKEGPMKFVGHLDTMRYFQKALRRAELPVAFSGGYSPHMIMSFAVPLGVGMESLGDYFDLEMAEDMPTAEIAARLEEQMAEGMHIVSVRKVEDGKAGKAMALVAAADYLVEFRPGKEPSIDWKSRVKEFLAQPEIKVTKQTKRSEKEIDLRPNIYKMEVRENGFFYMLASASSNYTKPEMVTNTFFHWIGEELPEFAFTVKRLEIGRAHV
;
A
#
# COMPACT_ATOMS: atom_id res chain seq x y z
N MET A 1 -17.53 18.07 6.44
CA MET A 1 -16.41 17.54 7.26
C MET A 1 -15.52 16.61 6.45
N GLN A 2 -14.26 16.45 6.82
CA GLN A 2 -13.36 15.51 6.17
C GLN A 2 -13.17 14.25 7.05
N VAL A 3 -13.24 13.08 6.42
CA VAL A 3 -13.02 11.79 7.09
C VAL A 3 -11.92 10.99 6.38
N ARG A 4 -11.18 10.21 7.14
CA ARG A 4 -10.24 9.21 6.65
C ARG A 4 -10.80 7.83 6.89
N ILE A 5 -10.89 7.06 5.83
CA ILE A 5 -11.40 5.71 5.83
C ILE A 5 -10.23 4.75 5.66
N LYS A 6 -10.05 3.85 6.63
CA LYS A 6 -9.14 2.71 6.54
C LYS A 6 -9.91 1.51 6.02
N PHE A 7 -9.34 0.81 5.05
CA PHE A 7 -9.96 -0.39 4.46
C PHE A 7 -8.93 -1.49 4.21
N SER A 8 -9.39 -2.73 4.16
CA SER A 8 -8.60 -3.87 3.68
C SER A 8 -9.02 -4.26 2.26
N LYS A 9 -8.11 -4.94 1.56
CA LYS A 9 -8.29 -5.47 0.21
C LYS A 9 -7.56 -6.79 0.10
N GLU A 10 -8.31 -7.88 0.07
CA GLU A 10 -7.77 -9.23 0.20
C GLU A 10 -8.38 -10.19 -0.82
N GLY A 11 -7.88 -11.41 -0.86
CA GLY A 11 -8.39 -12.47 -1.73
C GLY A 11 -8.44 -12.08 -3.21
N PRO A 12 -9.54 -12.37 -3.91
CA PRO A 12 -9.68 -12.04 -5.34
C PRO A 12 -9.60 -10.53 -5.63
N MET A 13 -9.96 -9.69 -4.65
CA MET A 13 -9.93 -8.23 -4.80
C MET A 13 -8.53 -7.68 -5.03
N LYS A 14 -7.46 -8.39 -4.67
CA LYS A 14 -6.07 -7.99 -4.96
C LYS A 14 -5.79 -7.76 -6.46
N PHE A 15 -6.55 -8.40 -7.33
CA PHE A 15 -6.39 -8.24 -8.78
C PHE A 15 -7.12 -7.02 -9.36
N VAL A 16 -7.92 -6.33 -8.55
CA VAL A 16 -8.58 -5.08 -8.93
C VAL A 16 -7.57 -3.93 -8.89
N GLY A 17 -7.35 -3.25 -10.00
CA GLY A 17 -6.41 -2.14 -10.12
C GLY A 17 -6.87 -0.89 -9.37
N HIS A 18 -5.95 0.07 -9.16
CA HIS A 18 -6.22 1.28 -8.37
C HIS A 18 -7.41 2.09 -8.89
N LEU A 19 -7.51 2.32 -10.20
CA LEU A 19 -8.61 3.09 -10.79
C LEU A 19 -9.96 2.39 -10.61
N ASP A 20 -9.99 1.07 -10.70
CA ASP A 20 -11.21 0.29 -10.51
C ASP A 20 -11.58 0.19 -9.03
N THR A 21 -10.60 0.15 -8.11
CA THR A 21 -10.83 0.29 -6.67
C THR A 21 -11.46 1.65 -6.35
N MET A 22 -10.98 2.72 -6.96
CA MET A 22 -11.58 4.05 -6.80
C MET A 22 -13.03 4.08 -7.30
N ARG A 23 -13.30 3.53 -8.48
CA ARG A 23 -14.66 3.43 -9.03
C ARG A 23 -15.57 2.54 -8.18
N TYR A 24 -15.03 1.46 -7.63
CA TYR A 24 -15.73 0.59 -6.71
C TYR A 24 -16.22 1.36 -5.47
N PHE A 25 -15.34 2.11 -4.80
CA PHE A 25 -15.71 2.94 -3.65
C PHE A 25 -16.71 4.04 -4.02
N GLN A 26 -16.55 4.70 -5.17
CA GLN A 26 -17.54 5.69 -5.63
C GLN A 26 -18.95 5.10 -5.78
N LYS A 27 -19.06 3.86 -6.28
CA LYS A 27 -20.33 3.15 -6.38
C LYS A 27 -20.85 2.71 -5.01
N ALA A 28 -19.99 2.23 -4.12
CA ALA A 28 -20.33 1.82 -2.77
C ALA A 28 -20.85 3.01 -1.93
N LEU A 29 -20.18 4.15 -2.00
CA LEU A 29 -20.61 5.39 -1.33
C LEU A 29 -22.00 5.85 -1.78
N ARG A 30 -22.31 5.71 -3.08
CA ARG A 30 -23.66 6.03 -3.60
C ARG A 30 -24.72 5.06 -3.09
N ARG A 31 -24.43 3.73 -3.08
CA ARG A 31 -25.38 2.73 -2.56
C ARG A 31 -25.60 2.87 -1.06
N ALA A 32 -24.56 3.29 -0.33
CA ALA A 32 -24.66 3.59 1.10
C ALA A 32 -25.44 4.89 1.38
N GLU A 33 -25.83 5.62 0.34
CA GLU A 33 -26.53 6.92 0.43
C GLU A 33 -25.82 7.91 1.38
N LEU A 34 -24.48 7.90 1.34
CA LEU A 34 -23.68 8.82 2.14
C LEU A 34 -23.68 10.22 1.50
N PRO A 35 -23.84 11.29 2.28
CA PRO A 35 -23.84 12.67 1.77
C PRO A 35 -22.41 13.13 1.45
N VAL A 36 -21.86 12.64 0.34
CA VAL A 36 -20.50 12.94 -0.11
C VAL A 36 -20.46 14.28 -0.83
N ALA A 37 -19.44 15.08 -0.57
CA ALA A 37 -19.23 16.34 -1.29
C ALA A 37 -18.69 16.10 -2.71
N PHE A 38 -19.11 16.98 -3.63
CA PHE A 38 -18.67 16.97 -5.03
C PHE A 38 -17.91 18.25 -5.36
N SER A 39 -16.97 18.16 -6.27
CA SER A 39 -16.27 19.32 -6.82
C SER A 39 -17.24 20.23 -7.60
N GLY A 40 -16.91 21.51 -7.67
CA GLY A 40 -17.61 22.46 -8.53
C GLY A 40 -17.31 22.25 -10.03
N GLY A 41 -18.05 22.99 -10.89
CA GLY A 41 -17.84 23.05 -12.33
C GLY A 41 -18.73 22.13 -13.15
N TYR A 42 -18.40 21.98 -14.44
CA TYR A 42 -19.24 21.27 -15.42
C TYR A 42 -19.19 19.75 -15.30
N SER A 43 -18.19 19.20 -14.63
CA SER A 43 -18.02 17.73 -14.45
C SER A 43 -17.74 17.41 -12.98
N PRO A 44 -18.77 17.52 -12.12
CA PRO A 44 -18.59 17.29 -10.69
C PRO A 44 -18.18 15.83 -10.41
N HIS A 45 -17.17 15.68 -9.56
CA HIS A 45 -16.70 14.36 -9.09
C HIS A 45 -16.65 14.35 -7.56
N MET A 46 -16.78 13.17 -6.96
CA MET A 46 -16.67 13.02 -5.51
C MET A 46 -15.28 13.49 -5.05
N ILE A 47 -15.25 14.30 -3.98
CA ILE A 47 -13.99 14.77 -3.40
C ILE A 47 -13.43 13.66 -2.53
N MET A 48 -12.63 12.79 -3.15
CA MET A 48 -11.96 11.67 -2.50
C MET A 48 -10.52 11.51 -3.00
N SER A 49 -9.63 11.04 -2.16
CA SER A 49 -8.20 10.92 -2.47
C SER A 49 -7.57 9.76 -1.72
N PHE A 50 -6.99 8.80 -2.43
CA PHE A 50 -6.27 7.67 -1.84
C PHE A 50 -4.88 8.07 -1.38
N ALA A 51 -4.41 7.45 -0.29
CA ALA A 51 -3.11 7.75 0.30
C ALA A 51 -1.96 7.30 -0.61
N VAL A 52 -1.95 6.02 -0.97
CA VAL A 52 -0.94 5.43 -1.88
C VAL A 52 -1.62 4.37 -2.74
N PRO A 53 -1.43 4.37 -4.07
CA PRO A 53 -1.92 3.29 -4.92
C PRO A 53 -1.39 1.93 -4.48
N LEU A 54 -2.26 0.92 -4.46
CA LEU A 54 -1.89 -0.47 -4.25
C LEU A 54 -1.65 -1.15 -5.59
N GLY A 55 -0.53 -1.87 -5.72
CA GLY A 55 -0.23 -2.67 -6.92
C GLY A 55 -1.23 -3.79 -7.14
N VAL A 56 -1.44 -4.17 -8.40
CA VAL A 56 -2.25 -5.35 -8.76
C VAL A 56 -1.55 -6.61 -8.27
N GLY A 57 -2.30 -7.53 -7.69
CA GLY A 57 -1.77 -8.77 -7.10
C GLY A 57 -1.32 -8.64 -5.64
N MET A 58 -1.33 -7.42 -5.09
CA MET A 58 -0.97 -7.14 -3.71
C MET A 58 -2.23 -7.04 -2.83
N GLU A 59 -2.21 -7.73 -1.70
CA GLU A 59 -3.21 -7.57 -0.64
C GLU A 59 -2.86 -6.41 0.30
N SER A 60 -3.86 -5.89 1.01
CA SER A 60 -3.66 -4.87 2.03
C SER A 60 -4.62 -5.05 3.20
N LEU A 61 -4.09 -4.92 4.42
CA LEU A 61 -4.87 -4.84 5.67
C LEU A 61 -5.10 -3.39 6.12
N GLY A 62 -4.41 -2.43 5.53
CA GLY A 62 -4.43 -1.04 5.99
C GLY A 62 -4.13 -0.03 4.89
N ASP A 63 -5.08 0.14 3.96
CA ASP A 63 -5.07 1.22 2.99
C ASP A 63 -6.02 2.34 3.42
N TYR A 64 -5.78 3.54 2.91
CA TYR A 64 -6.53 4.71 3.31
C TYR A 64 -6.97 5.56 2.12
N PHE A 65 -8.16 6.13 2.26
CA PHE A 65 -8.56 7.28 1.46
C PHE A 65 -9.24 8.33 2.31
N ASP A 66 -9.06 9.58 1.92
CA ASP A 66 -9.77 10.72 2.49
C ASP A 66 -11.01 10.99 1.65
N LEU A 67 -12.11 11.35 2.33
CA LEU A 67 -13.40 11.65 1.76
C LEU A 67 -13.94 12.94 2.37
N GLU A 68 -14.44 13.83 1.54
CA GLU A 68 -15.15 15.01 2.00
C GLU A 68 -16.66 14.74 2.04
N MET A 69 -17.25 14.99 3.20
CA MET A 69 -18.70 14.86 3.42
C MET A 69 -19.36 16.22 3.27
N ALA A 70 -20.49 16.27 2.57
CA ALA A 70 -21.30 17.49 2.43
C ALA A 70 -21.96 17.89 3.76
N GLU A 71 -22.29 16.90 4.59
CA GLU A 71 -22.92 17.07 5.89
C GLU A 71 -22.12 16.35 6.96
N ASP A 72 -22.23 16.81 8.20
CA ASP A 72 -21.60 16.14 9.35
C ASP A 72 -22.42 14.89 9.72
N MET A 73 -21.72 13.78 9.91
CA MET A 73 -22.30 12.49 10.25
C MET A 73 -21.39 11.75 11.25
N PRO A 74 -21.94 10.97 12.20
CA PRO A 74 -21.11 10.13 13.08
C PRO A 74 -20.24 9.14 12.28
N THR A 75 -18.97 9.09 12.59
CA THR A 75 -18.02 8.20 11.86
C THR A 75 -18.38 6.72 11.97
N ALA A 76 -18.97 6.30 13.08
CA ALA A 76 -19.47 4.93 13.27
C ALA A 76 -20.63 4.61 12.29
N GLU A 77 -21.49 5.56 12.03
CA GLU A 77 -22.59 5.39 11.06
C GLU A 77 -22.05 5.32 9.61
N ILE A 78 -21.10 6.19 9.28
CA ILE A 78 -20.40 6.11 7.96
C ILE A 78 -19.77 4.73 7.78
N ALA A 79 -19.05 4.23 8.79
CA ALA A 79 -18.42 2.92 8.75
C ALA A 79 -19.44 1.79 8.53
N ALA A 80 -20.51 1.75 9.32
CA ALA A 80 -21.54 0.72 9.24
C ALA A 80 -22.23 0.70 7.87
N ARG A 81 -22.73 1.87 7.41
CA ARG A 81 -23.44 1.99 6.12
C ARG A 81 -22.53 1.62 4.93
N LEU A 82 -21.25 1.99 4.99
CA LEU A 82 -20.32 1.66 3.92
C LEU A 82 -19.94 0.18 3.95
N GLU A 83 -19.71 -0.43 5.14
CA GLU A 83 -19.38 -1.85 5.29
C GLU A 83 -20.49 -2.75 4.70
N GLU A 84 -21.76 -2.41 4.88
CA GLU A 84 -22.89 -3.14 4.28
C GLU A 84 -22.84 -3.19 2.73
N GLN A 85 -22.10 -2.29 2.11
CA GLN A 85 -21.94 -2.23 0.65
C GLN A 85 -20.65 -2.90 0.15
N MET A 86 -19.84 -3.46 1.06
CA MET A 86 -18.59 -4.09 0.67
C MET A 86 -18.82 -5.48 0.06
N ALA A 87 -18.03 -5.80 -0.96
CA ALA A 87 -17.95 -7.15 -1.52
C ALA A 87 -16.95 -7.98 -0.70
N GLU A 88 -17.06 -9.29 -0.81
CA GLU A 88 -16.07 -10.22 -0.22
C GLU A 88 -14.64 -9.84 -0.58
N GLY A 89 -13.77 -9.78 0.41
CA GLY A 89 -12.38 -9.35 0.27
C GLY A 89 -12.15 -7.83 0.35
N MET A 90 -13.20 -7.04 0.60
CA MET A 90 -13.10 -5.61 0.92
C MET A 90 -13.79 -5.35 2.25
N HIS A 91 -13.15 -4.66 3.18
CA HIS A 91 -13.73 -4.32 4.49
C HIS A 91 -13.35 -2.92 4.93
N ILE A 92 -14.27 -2.25 5.63
CA ILE A 92 -14.03 -0.97 6.28
C ILE A 92 -13.49 -1.22 7.68
N VAL A 93 -12.22 -0.95 7.88
CA VAL A 93 -11.54 -1.19 9.16
C VAL A 93 -11.85 -0.09 10.17
N SER A 94 -11.82 1.18 9.74
CA SER A 94 -12.17 2.31 10.60
C SER A 94 -12.48 3.57 9.79
N VAL A 95 -13.25 4.47 10.39
CA VAL A 95 -13.50 5.82 9.89
C VAL A 95 -13.16 6.83 10.97
N ARG A 96 -12.38 7.85 10.64
CA ARG A 96 -11.97 8.90 11.58
C ARG A 96 -12.17 10.27 10.96
N LYS A 97 -12.66 11.23 11.76
CA LYS A 97 -12.63 12.65 11.39
C LYS A 97 -11.18 13.11 11.32
N VAL A 98 -10.83 13.88 10.30
CA VAL A 98 -9.50 14.47 10.13
C VAL A 98 -9.61 15.98 10.02
N GLU A 99 -8.53 16.66 10.37
CA GLU A 99 -8.46 18.12 10.25
C GLU A 99 -8.46 18.53 8.77
N ASP A 100 -9.11 19.64 8.50
CA ASP A 100 -9.17 20.22 7.17
C ASP A 100 -7.78 20.78 6.75
N GLY A 101 -7.48 20.70 5.47
CA GLY A 101 -6.30 21.31 4.89
C GLY A 101 -5.34 20.34 4.20
N LYS A 102 -4.39 20.90 3.43
CA LYS A 102 -3.45 20.11 2.61
C LYS A 102 -2.47 19.27 3.44
N ALA A 103 -2.04 19.77 4.60
CA ALA A 103 -1.11 19.08 5.47
C ALA A 103 -1.72 17.84 6.15
N GLY A 104 -3.04 17.81 6.31
CA GLY A 104 -3.79 16.68 6.87
C GLY A 104 -4.09 15.56 5.88
N LYS A 105 -3.88 15.76 4.58
CA LYS A 105 -4.23 14.75 3.55
C LYS A 105 -3.41 13.48 3.72
N ALA A 106 -4.08 12.32 3.62
CA ALA A 106 -3.45 11.01 3.76
C ALA A 106 -2.19 10.87 2.89
N MET A 107 -2.26 11.27 1.62
CA MET A 107 -1.13 11.21 0.68
C MET A 107 0.09 12.00 1.16
N ALA A 108 -0.10 13.15 1.83
CA ALA A 108 1.00 13.98 2.34
C ALA A 108 1.64 13.43 3.62
N LEU A 109 0.92 12.56 4.34
CA LEU A 109 1.37 11.98 5.60
C LEU A 109 2.12 10.65 5.42
N VAL A 110 2.04 10.04 4.23
CA VAL A 110 2.70 8.75 4.01
C VAL A 110 4.19 8.94 3.80
N ALA A 111 4.98 8.35 4.68
CA ALA A 111 6.44 8.27 4.56
C ALA A 111 6.91 6.82 4.41
N ALA A 112 6.26 5.87 5.07
CA ALA A 112 6.61 4.46 5.06
C ALA A 112 5.38 3.57 4.91
N ALA A 113 5.62 2.31 4.54
CA ALA A 113 4.64 1.24 4.60
C ALA A 113 5.29 -0.06 5.08
N ASP A 114 4.49 -0.83 5.80
CA ASP A 114 4.85 -2.14 6.31
C ASP A 114 4.32 -3.22 5.37
N TYR A 115 5.19 -4.19 5.07
CA TYR A 115 4.86 -5.29 4.17
C TYR A 115 5.24 -6.63 4.76
N LEU A 116 4.42 -7.63 4.48
CA LEU A 116 4.77 -9.05 4.63
C LEU A 116 4.99 -9.63 3.23
N VAL A 117 6.13 -10.26 3.05
CA VAL A 117 6.48 -11.03 1.84
C VAL A 117 6.63 -12.48 2.24
N GLU A 118 5.88 -13.38 1.60
CA GLU A 118 5.89 -14.80 1.91
C GLU A 118 6.06 -15.63 0.64
N PHE A 119 6.98 -16.59 0.68
CA PHE A 119 7.17 -17.51 -0.43
C PHE A 119 5.94 -18.40 -0.62
N ARG A 120 5.64 -18.69 -1.86
CA ARG A 120 4.58 -19.63 -2.20
C ARG A 120 5.06 -21.05 -1.96
N PRO A 121 4.15 -21.97 -1.54
CA PRO A 121 4.49 -23.37 -1.36
C PRO A 121 5.22 -23.95 -2.58
N GLY A 122 6.38 -24.59 -2.33
CA GLY A 122 7.23 -25.17 -3.36
C GLY A 122 8.03 -24.18 -4.20
N LYS A 123 8.06 -22.91 -3.82
CA LYS A 123 8.91 -21.87 -4.43
C LYS A 123 9.87 -21.22 -3.44
N GLU A 124 10.03 -21.81 -2.29
CA GLU A 124 10.98 -21.36 -1.29
C GLU A 124 12.41 -21.51 -1.82
N PRO A 125 13.29 -20.53 -1.56
CA PRO A 125 14.71 -20.65 -1.94
C PRO A 125 15.40 -21.82 -1.24
N SER A 126 16.24 -22.52 -1.97
CA SER A 126 16.95 -23.72 -1.47
C SER A 126 18.20 -23.40 -0.67
N ILE A 127 18.70 -22.16 -0.74
CA ILE A 127 19.92 -21.72 -0.08
C ILE A 127 19.64 -21.11 1.30
N ASP A 128 20.66 -21.03 2.17
CA ASP A 128 20.54 -20.31 3.45
C ASP A 128 20.56 -18.79 3.24
N TRP A 129 19.42 -18.26 2.87
CA TRP A 129 19.25 -16.82 2.67
C TRP A 129 19.07 -16.06 3.99
N LYS A 130 18.56 -16.71 5.03
CA LYS A 130 18.20 -16.06 6.30
C LYS A 130 19.44 -15.47 7.00
N SER A 131 20.54 -16.19 7.00
CA SER A 131 21.82 -15.75 7.61
C SER A 131 22.42 -14.53 6.89
N ARG A 132 22.11 -14.34 5.59
CA ARG A 132 22.72 -13.32 4.75
C ARG A 132 22.08 -11.93 4.86
N VAL A 133 20.90 -11.81 5.48
CA VAL A 133 20.15 -10.54 5.57
C VAL A 133 20.92 -9.43 6.27
N LYS A 134 21.64 -9.79 7.36
CA LYS A 134 22.44 -8.79 8.10
C LYS A 134 23.58 -8.22 7.25
N GLU A 135 24.25 -9.07 6.48
CA GLU A 135 25.35 -8.68 5.59
C GLU A 135 24.82 -7.79 4.44
N PHE A 136 23.68 -8.14 3.85
CA PHE A 136 23.02 -7.32 2.85
C PHE A 136 22.71 -5.91 3.36
N LEU A 137 22.14 -5.80 4.57
CA LEU A 137 21.80 -4.52 5.19
C LEU A 137 23.01 -3.72 5.68
N ALA A 138 24.17 -4.38 5.89
CA ALA A 138 25.40 -3.71 6.30
C ALA A 138 26.12 -2.98 5.14
N GLN A 139 25.69 -3.20 3.91
CA GLN A 139 26.24 -2.49 2.76
C GLN A 139 25.97 -0.98 2.85
N PRO A 140 26.95 -0.12 2.55
CA PRO A 140 26.76 1.34 2.56
C PRO A 140 25.77 1.81 1.48
N GLU A 141 25.70 1.10 0.36
CA GLU A 141 24.83 1.36 -0.78
C GLU A 141 24.28 0.04 -1.33
N ILE A 142 23.02 0.02 -1.76
CA ILE A 142 22.40 -1.11 -2.46
C ILE A 142 21.90 -0.60 -3.80
N LYS A 143 22.78 -0.62 -4.79
CA LYS A 143 22.50 -0.09 -6.12
C LYS A 143 21.67 -1.03 -6.97
N VAL A 144 20.65 -0.50 -7.61
CA VAL A 144 19.81 -1.22 -8.59
C VAL A 144 19.51 -0.33 -9.79
N THR A 145 19.43 -0.94 -10.95
CA THR A 145 18.97 -0.24 -12.16
C THR A 145 17.46 -0.34 -12.26
N LYS A 146 16.78 0.80 -12.11
CA LYS A 146 15.34 0.91 -12.33
C LYS A 146 15.07 1.28 -13.78
N GLN A 147 14.47 0.36 -14.52
CA GLN A 147 14.00 0.65 -15.88
C GLN A 147 12.72 1.48 -15.82
N THR A 148 12.68 2.55 -16.57
CA THR A 148 11.49 3.34 -16.85
C THR A 148 11.17 3.26 -18.35
N LYS A 149 9.97 3.67 -18.75
CA LYS A 149 9.58 3.65 -20.18
C LYS A 149 10.53 4.44 -21.11
N ARG A 150 11.36 5.32 -20.59
CA ARG A 150 12.19 6.25 -21.37
C ARG A 150 13.67 6.27 -20.99
N SER A 151 14.04 5.66 -19.87
CA SER A 151 15.42 5.70 -19.36
C SER A 151 15.68 4.61 -18.34
N GLU A 152 16.93 4.23 -18.19
CA GLU A 152 17.44 3.48 -17.06
C GLU A 152 18.00 4.47 -16.04
N LYS A 153 17.71 4.25 -14.77
CA LYS A 153 18.22 5.07 -13.68
C LYS A 153 18.76 4.15 -12.58
N GLU A 154 20.02 4.35 -12.24
CA GLU A 154 20.58 3.74 -11.04
C GLU A 154 20.01 4.45 -9.81
N ILE A 155 19.53 3.67 -8.85
CA ILE A 155 19.01 4.14 -7.55
C ILE A 155 19.66 3.34 -6.43
N ASP A 156 19.87 3.99 -5.29
CA ASP A 156 20.27 3.31 -4.06
C ASP A 156 19.03 2.98 -3.24
N LEU A 157 18.83 1.69 -2.97
CA LEU A 157 17.72 1.18 -2.14
C LEU A 157 18.01 1.28 -0.64
N ARG A 158 19.29 1.34 -0.24
CA ARG A 158 19.67 1.23 1.17
C ARG A 158 18.96 2.25 2.06
N PRO A 159 18.90 3.56 1.72
CA PRO A 159 18.22 4.57 2.53
C PRO A 159 16.70 4.39 2.57
N ASN A 160 16.13 3.62 1.65
CA ASN A 160 14.69 3.38 1.56
C ASN A 160 14.23 2.10 2.29
N ILE A 161 15.17 1.31 2.80
CA ILE A 161 14.90 0.12 3.61
C ILE A 161 15.07 0.52 5.08
N TYR A 162 13.96 0.88 5.72
CA TYR A 162 13.98 1.27 7.15
C TYR A 162 14.10 0.06 8.05
N LYS A 163 13.45 -1.05 7.63
CA LYS A 163 13.50 -2.32 8.34
C LYS A 163 13.36 -3.50 7.36
N MET A 164 14.13 -4.55 7.60
CA MET A 164 14.02 -5.84 6.93
C MET A 164 14.28 -6.93 7.97
N GLU A 165 13.28 -7.70 8.27
CA GLU A 165 13.34 -8.79 9.24
C GLU A 165 13.00 -10.11 8.59
N VAL A 166 13.75 -11.13 8.94
CA VAL A 166 13.47 -12.52 8.55
C VAL A 166 12.19 -12.98 9.26
N ARG A 167 11.30 -13.63 8.52
CA ARG A 167 10.16 -14.40 9.01
C ARG A 167 10.37 -15.88 8.69
N GLU A 168 9.50 -16.72 9.21
CA GLU A 168 9.59 -18.17 9.00
C GLU A 168 9.69 -18.52 7.50
N ASN A 169 8.81 -17.91 6.69
CA ASN A 169 8.70 -18.16 5.25
C ASN A 169 8.82 -16.87 4.42
N GLY A 170 9.71 -15.95 4.78
CA GLY A 170 9.86 -14.71 4.03
C GLY A 170 10.36 -13.55 4.85
N PHE A 171 9.80 -12.36 4.61
CA PHE A 171 10.28 -11.12 5.19
C PHE A 171 9.15 -10.23 5.70
N PHE A 172 9.44 -9.52 6.77
CA PHE A 172 8.77 -8.26 7.10
C PHE A 172 9.64 -7.11 6.62
N TYR A 173 9.02 -6.14 5.96
CA TYR A 173 9.65 -4.89 5.56
C TYR A 173 8.95 -3.68 6.11
N MET A 174 9.72 -2.65 6.48
CA MET A 174 9.28 -1.26 6.52
C MET A 174 10.05 -0.50 5.44
N LEU A 175 9.36 -0.01 4.43
CA LEU A 175 9.96 0.62 3.25
C LEU A 175 9.45 2.04 3.06
N ALA A 176 10.30 2.90 2.47
CA ALA A 176 9.90 4.22 2.01
C ALA A 176 8.70 4.13 1.04
N SER A 177 7.65 4.88 1.31
CA SER A 177 6.40 4.87 0.53
C SER A 177 5.87 6.25 0.18
N ALA A 178 6.66 7.30 0.41
CA ALA A 178 6.33 8.63 -0.11
C ALA A 178 6.41 8.66 -1.64
N SER A 179 5.65 9.55 -2.27
CA SER A 179 5.59 9.65 -3.73
C SER A 179 6.95 9.91 -4.40
N SER A 180 7.87 10.54 -3.68
CA SER A 180 9.22 10.87 -4.17
C SER A 180 10.19 9.68 -4.16
N ASN A 181 10.00 8.72 -3.24
CA ASN A 181 10.93 7.61 -3.02
C ASN A 181 10.26 6.25 -2.79
N TYR A 182 9.10 6.05 -3.41
CA TYR A 182 8.36 4.80 -3.30
C TYR A 182 9.20 3.59 -3.72
N THR A 183 9.37 2.66 -2.77
CA THR A 183 10.17 1.45 -2.93
C THR A 183 9.26 0.21 -2.85
N LYS A 184 9.30 -0.60 -3.89
CA LYS A 184 8.49 -1.82 -3.96
C LYS A 184 9.16 -2.96 -3.19
N PRO A 185 8.40 -3.73 -2.37
CA PRO A 185 8.95 -4.91 -1.69
C PRO A 185 9.53 -5.94 -2.65
N GLU A 186 8.92 -6.13 -3.82
CA GLU A 186 9.42 -7.06 -4.86
C GLU A 186 10.83 -6.65 -5.34
N MET A 187 11.06 -5.36 -5.49
CA MET A 187 12.38 -4.86 -5.90
C MET A 187 13.44 -5.17 -4.85
N VAL A 188 13.15 -4.95 -3.56
CA VAL A 188 14.07 -5.26 -2.47
C VAL A 188 14.35 -6.76 -2.39
N THR A 189 13.30 -7.57 -2.45
CA THR A 189 13.40 -9.04 -2.38
C THR A 189 14.24 -9.59 -3.54
N ASN A 190 13.92 -9.21 -4.78
CA ASN A 190 14.67 -9.68 -5.96
C ASN A 190 16.13 -9.19 -5.93
N THR A 191 16.38 -7.95 -5.49
CA THR A 191 17.76 -7.45 -5.35
C THR A 191 18.56 -8.23 -4.31
N PHE A 192 17.95 -8.57 -3.18
CA PHE A 192 18.58 -9.38 -2.16
C PHE A 192 18.96 -10.78 -2.70
N PHE A 193 18.02 -11.47 -3.37
CA PHE A 193 18.28 -12.80 -3.91
C PHE A 193 19.32 -12.77 -5.03
N HIS A 194 19.23 -11.82 -5.95
CA HIS A 194 20.26 -11.62 -6.97
C HIS A 194 21.66 -11.38 -6.35
N TRP A 195 21.76 -10.60 -5.27
CA TRP A 195 23.00 -10.33 -4.56
C TRP A 195 23.62 -11.59 -3.94
N ILE A 196 22.80 -12.52 -3.44
CA ILE A 196 23.31 -13.81 -2.90
C ILE A 196 23.52 -14.88 -3.97
N GLY A 197 23.30 -14.54 -5.26
CA GLY A 197 23.52 -15.45 -6.38
C GLY A 197 22.37 -16.40 -6.68
N GLU A 198 21.15 -16.07 -6.24
CA GLU A 198 19.93 -16.84 -6.49
C GLU A 198 18.97 -16.04 -7.35
N GLU A 199 18.38 -16.69 -8.35
CA GLU A 199 17.30 -16.09 -9.17
C GLU A 199 15.97 -16.72 -8.77
N LEU A 200 15.07 -15.89 -8.24
CA LEU A 200 13.75 -16.35 -7.87
C LEU A 200 12.87 -16.62 -9.11
N PRO A 201 12.12 -17.73 -9.13
CA PRO A 201 11.18 -17.99 -10.21
C PRO A 201 10.06 -16.92 -10.24
N GLU A 202 9.41 -16.79 -11.38
CA GLU A 202 8.23 -15.91 -11.49
C GLU A 202 7.17 -16.29 -10.44
N PHE A 203 6.58 -15.24 -9.84
CA PHE A 203 5.58 -15.41 -8.79
C PHE A 203 6.06 -16.27 -7.60
N ALA A 204 7.33 -16.17 -7.24
CA ALA A 204 7.90 -16.94 -6.13
C ALA A 204 7.23 -16.62 -4.78
N PHE A 205 6.75 -15.40 -4.61
CA PHE A 205 6.20 -14.92 -3.34
C PHE A 205 4.92 -14.11 -3.53
N THR A 206 4.22 -13.91 -2.44
CA THR A 206 3.10 -12.98 -2.32
C THR A 206 3.53 -11.75 -1.52
N VAL A 207 2.85 -10.64 -1.72
CA VAL A 207 3.07 -9.40 -0.97
C VAL A 207 1.76 -8.96 -0.36
N LYS A 208 1.79 -8.68 0.94
CA LYS A 208 0.69 -8.09 1.68
C LYS A 208 1.16 -6.80 2.34
N ARG A 209 0.50 -5.69 2.07
CA ARG A 209 0.71 -4.43 2.78
C ARG A 209 -0.06 -4.46 4.09
N LEU A 210 0.64 -4.33 5.21
CA LEU A 210 0.04 -4.42 6.53
C LEU A 210 -0.50 -3.07 6.98
N GLU A 211 0.26 -2.01 6.72
CA GLU A 211 -0.05 -0.65 7.15
C GLU A 211 0.69 0.37 6.29
N ILE A 212 0.14 1.59 6.20
CA ILE A 212 0.84 2.77 5.68
C ILE A 212 0.74 3.92 6.67
N GLY A 213 1.80 4.72 6.77
CA GLY A 213 1.82 5.81 7.73
C GLY A 213 3.11 6.63 7.71
N ARG A 214 3.37 7.32 8.83
CA ARG A 214 4.65 7.99 9.07
C ARG A 214 5.67 6.93 9.48
N ALA A 215 6.88 7.01 8.92
CA ALA A 215 7.99 6.26 9.46
C ALA A 215 8.21 6.70 10.92
N HIS A 216 8.08 5.78 11.86
CA HIS A 216 8.61 5.98 13.19
C HIS A 216 10.12 5.78 13.09
N VAL A 217 10.85 6.89 12.96
CA VAL A 217 12.31 6.92 13.06
C VAL A 217 12.68 7.05 14.52
#